data_7bd6a233c692fa5588de2bbb4348528c
#
_entry.id   7bd6a233c692fa5588de2bbb4348528c
#
_cell.length_a   1.000
_cell.length_b   1.000
_cell.length_c   1.000
_cell.angle_alpha   90.00
_cell.angle_beta   90.00
_cell.angle_gamma   90.00
#
_symmetry.space_group_name_H-M   'P 1'
#
loop_
_entity.id
_entity.type
_entity.pdbx_description
1 polymer ?
#
loop_
_entity_poly.entity_id
_entity_poly.type
_entity_poly.pdbx_seq_one_letter_code
_entity_poly.pdbx_strand_id
1 'polypeptide(L)'
;MSTEFISATVAIRQPEGWHARPATEFARIVGESGLTVTIGRPDQPPMRGDSVLSLLTLGAKFEEELVIEVAGGSPADQRVLLDALIGLF
;
A
#
# COMPACT_ATOMS: atom_id res chain seq x y z
N MET A 1 -13.76 -17.08 13.65
CA MET A 1 -13.75 -15.66 13.47
C MET A 1 -12.89 -15.25 12.29
N SER A 2 -13.43 -14.55 11.37
CA SER A 2 -12.67 -14.16 10.19
C SER A 2 -11.87 -12.91 10.50
N THR A 3 -10.70 -12.82 9.87
CA THR A 3 -9.93 -11.60 9.86
C THR A 3 -10.45 -10.76 8.71
N GLU A 4 -11.03 -9.62 9.03
CA GLU A 4 -11.57 -8.75 7.99
C GLU A 4 -10.50 -7.84 7.46
N PHE A 5 -10.47 -7.74 6.18
CA PHE A 5 -9.57 -6.83 5.50
C PHE A 5 -10.22 -6.33 4.21
N ILE A 6 -9.70 -5.24 3.68
CA ILE A 6 -10.11 -4.77 2.36
C ILE A 6 -8.87 -4.61 1.50
N SER A 7 -9.05 -4.69 0.20
CA SER A 7 -7.93 -4.59 -0.72
C SER A 7 -8.32 -3.82 -1.97
N ALA A 8 -7.30 -3.36 -2.69
CA ALA A 8 -7.50 -2.70 -3.97
C ALA A 8 -6.27 -2.95 -4.84
N THR A 9 -6.49 -3.02 -6.13
CA THR A 9 -5.41 -3.07 -7.11
C THR A 9 -5.20 -1.67 -7.67
N VAL A 10 -3.96 -1.22 -7.68
CA VAL A 10 -3.59 0.09 -8.18
C VAL A 10 -2.49 -0.06 -9.22
N ALA A 11 -2.38 0.91 -10.12
CA ALA A 11 -1.32 0.92 -11.12
C ALA A 11 -0.40 2.11 -10.86
N ILE A 12 0.89 1.90 -11.07
CA ILE A 12 1.88 2.98 -10.95
C ILE A 12 1.69 3.94 -12.11
N ARG A 13 1.40 5.21 -11.78
CA ARG A 13 1.16 6.23 -12.80
C ARG A 13 2.33 7.17 -13.01
N GLN A 14 3.34 7.10 -12.15
CA GLN A 14 4.54 7.91 -12.29
C GLN A 14 5.41 7.29 -13.40
N PRO A 15 5.76 8.08 -14.44
CA PRO A 15 6.55 7.53 -15.57
C PRO A 15 7.89 6.94 -15.14
N GLU A 16 8.48 7.47 -14.08
CA GLU A 16 9.76 6.98 -13.56
C GLU A 16 9.60 5.77 -12.63
N GLY A 17 8.37 5.29 -12.44
CA GLY A 17 8.10 4.22 -11.49
C GLY A 17 7.93 4.76 -10.08
N TRP A 18 7.88 3.84 -9.12
CA TRP A 18 7.66 4.22 -7.73
C TRP A 18 9.00 4.54 -7.08
N HIS A 19 9.14 5.76 -6.57
CA HIS A 19 10.40 6.25 -6.02
C HIS A 19 10.22 6.73 -4.58
N ALA A 20 11.28 7.34 -4.03
CA ALA A 20 11.37 7.59 -2.58
C ALA A 20 10.24 8.48 -2.06
N ARG A 21 9.80 9.48 -2.83
CA ARG A 21 8.82 10.45 -2.32
C ARG A 21 7.47 9.80 -2.03
N PRO A 22 6.81 9.15 -3.01
CA PRO A 22 5.53 8.49 -2.71
C PRO A 22 5.69 7.32 -1.74
N ALA A 23 6.82 6.61 -1.77
CA ALA A 23 7.05 5.51 -0.83
C ALA A 23 7.15 6.03 0.60
N THR A 24 7.83 7.16 0.81
CA THR A 24 7.94 7.76 2.15
C THR A 24 6.58 8.19 2.67
N GLU A 25 5.78 8.82 1.81
CA GLU A 25 4.45 9.27 2.21
C GLU A 25 3.54 8.09 2.53
N PHE A 26 3.60 7.04 1.71
CA PHE A 26 2.83 5.82 1.93
C PHE A 26 3.17 5.23 3.30
N ALA A 27 4.45 5.04 3.58
CA ALA A 27 4.90 4.44 4.84
C ALA A 27 4.49 5.31 6.04
N ARG A 28 4.55 6.64 5.89
CA ARG A 28 4.18 7.56 6.95
C ARG A 28 2.68 7.42 7.28
N ILE A 29 1.85 7.43 6.26
CA ILE A 29 0.40 7.32 6.45
C ILE A 29 0.06 6.00 7.12
N VAL A 30 0.67 4.91 6.66
CA VAL A 30 0.44 3.59 7.25
C VAL A 30 0.88 3.57 8.72
N GLY A 31 2.07 4.10 9.00
CA GLY A 31 2.59 4.10 10.37
C GLY A 31 1.72 4.88 11.33
N GLU A 32 1.13 5.98 10.87
CA GLU A 32 0.27 6.81 11.72
C GLU A 32 -1.11 6.20 11.93
N SER A 33 -1.51 5.28 11.06
CA SER A 33 -2.86 4.72 11.11
C SER A 33 -3.06 3.69 12.23
N GLY A 34 -2.00 3.02 12.63
CA GLY A 34 -2.11 1.90 13.57
C GLY A 34 -2.68 0.64 12.96
N LEU A 35 -2.98 0.63 11.67
CA LEU A 35 -3.53 -0.55 10.99
C LEU A 35 -2.39 -1.32 10.31
N THR A 36 -2.71 -2.55 9.89
CA THR A 36 -1.75 -3.40 9.19
C THR A 36 -1.97 -3.29 7.69
N VAL A 37 -0.92 -2.89 6.97
CA VAL A 37 -1.00 -2.73 5.53
C VAL A 37 0.11 -3.52 4.86
N THR A 38 -0.26 -4.24 3.81
CA THR A 38 0.71 -4.91 2.95
C THR A 38 0.50 -4.45 1.52
N ILE A 39 1.56 -4.53 0.73
CA ILE A 39 1.53 -4.15 -0.68
C ILE A 39 2.48 -5.06 -1.45
N GLY A 40 2.07 -5.45 -2.65
CA GLY A 40 2.91 -6.30 -3.48
C GLY A 40 2.29 -6.58 -4.82
N ARG A 41 3.03 -7.28 -5.66
CA ARG A 41 2.51 -7.72 -6.95
C ARG A 41 1.46 -8.80 -6.74
N PRO A 42 0.46 -8.91 -7.66
CA PRO A 42 -0.67 -9.81 -7.43
C PRO A 42 -0.31 -11.26 -7.16
N ASP A 43 0.78 -11.74 -7.76
CA ASP A 43 1.15 -13.15 -7.67
C ASP A 43 2.44 -13.39 -6.87
N GLN A 44 2.82 -12.45 -6.01
CA GLN A 44 4.04 -12.54 -5.21
C GLN A 44 3.75 -12.22 -3.77
N PRO A 45 4.62 -12.69 -2.84
CA PRO A 45 4.43 -12.39 -1.42
C PRO A 45 4.44 -10.89 -1.19
N PRO A 46 3.48 -10.37 -0.39
CA PRO A 46 3.41 -8.94 -0.15
C PRO A 46 4.48 -8.47 0.82
N MET A 47 4.73 -7.16 0.80
CA MET A 47 5.66 -6.50 1.69
C MET A 47 4.94 -5.61 2.67
N ARG A 48 5.62 -5.25 3.77
CA ARG A 48 5.06 -4.34 4.76
C ARG A 48 4.89 -2.95 4.16
N GLY A 49 3.72 -2.35 4.42
CA GLY A 49 3.42 -1.02 3.92
C GLY A 49 4.00 0.10 4.77
N ASP A 50 4.51 -0.22 5.98
CA ASP A 50 5.05 0.80 6.88
C ASP A 50 6.57 0.93 6.81
N SER A 51 7.21 0.30 5.84
CA SER A 51 8.68 0.33 5.69
C SER A 51 9.05 0.94 4.35
N VAL A 52 9.68 2.11 4.39
CA VAL A 52 10.15 2.78 3.17
C VAL A 52 11.12 1.87 2.40
N LEU A 53 12.01 1.20 3.13
CA LEU A 53 12.98 0.32 2.48
C LEU A 53 12.30 -0.81 1.72
N SER A 54 11.31 -1.46 2.35
CA SER A 54 10.55 -2.53 1.69
C SER A 54 9.85 -2.01 0.45
N LEU A 55 9.22 -0.84 0.56
CA LEU A 55 8.48 -0.25 -0.56
C LEU A 55 9.42 0.07 -1.74
N LEU A 56 10.61 0.59 -1.45
CA LEU A 56 11.58 0.86 -2.50
C LEU A 56 12.12 -0.42 -3.12
N THR A 57 12.26 -1.48 -2.31
CA THR A 57 12.73 -2.77 -2.79
C THR A 57 11.77 -3.40 -3.79
N LEU A 58 10.48 -3.04 -3.74
CA LEU A 58 9.53 -3.51 -4.74
C LEU A 58 9.96 -3.20 -6.15
N GLY A 59 10.60 -2.04 -6.35
CA GLY A 59 11.04 -1.65 -7.69
C GLY A 59 9.91 -1.54 -8.69
N ALA A 60 8.73 -1.11 -8.25
CA ALA A 60 7.55 -1.07 -9.11
C ALA A 60 7.74 -0.05 -10.23
N LYS A 61 7.37 -0.44 -11.44
CA LYS A 61 7.59 0.34 -12.65
C LYS A 61 6.29 0.95 -13.15
N PHE A 62 6.44 1.91 -14.06
CA PHE A 62 5.31 2.57 -14.67
C PHE A 62 4.33 1.54 -15.25
N GLU A 63 3.05 1.73 -14.93
CA GLU A 63 1.92 0.88 -15.33
C GLU A 63 1.88 -0.48 -14.65
N GLU A 64 2.85 -0.82 -13.83
CA GLU A 64 2.82 -2.07 -13.09
C GLU A 64 1.73 -2.03 -12.03
N GLU A 65 1.03 -3.16 -11.84
CA GLU A 65 -0.06 -3.24 -10.87
C GLU A 65 0.42 -3.77 -9.54
N LEU A 66 -0.11 -3.19 -8.46
CA LEU A 66 0.16 -3.61 -7.10
C LEU A 66 -1.16 -3.81 -6.37
N VAL A 67 -1.17 -4.73 -5.41
CA VAL A 67 -2.33 -4.97 -4.54
C VAL A 67 -2.01 -4.43 -3.16
N ILE A 68 -2.90 -3.60 -2.64
CA ILE A 68 -2.81 -3.06 -1.28
C ILE A 68 -3.87 -3.77 -0.44
N GLU A 69 -3.47 -4.31 0.72
CA GLU A 69 -4.40 -4.88 1.69
C GLU A 69 -4.31 -4.11 2.98
N VAL A 70 -5.47 -3.78 3.55
CA VAL A 70 -5.57 -3.08 4.83
C VAL A 70 -6.38 -3.94 5.77
N ALA A 71 -5.82 -4.22 6.96
CA ALA A 71 -6.45 -5.05 7.98
C ALA A 71 -6.37 -4.36 9.34
N GLY A 72 -7.23 -4.76 10.25
CA GLY A 72 -7.29 -4.18 11.58
C GLY A 72 -8.26 -3.01 11.67
N GLY A 73 -8.54 -2.56 12.87
CA GLY A 73 -9.47 -1.47 13.08
C GLY A 73 -10.88 -1.78 12.63
N SER A 74 -11.68 -0.75 12.46
CA SER A 74 -13.06 -0.90 11.98
C SER A 74 -13.09 -0.87 10.45
N PRO A 75 -14.19 -1.37 9.83
CA PRO A 75 -14.34 -1.24 8.38
C PRO A 75 -14.23 0.20 7.89
N ALA A 76 -14.76 1.15 8.66
CA ALA A 76 -14.68 2.57 8.29
C ALA A 76 -13.22 3.05 8.31
N ASP A 77 -12.46 2.65 9.35
CA ASP A 77 -11.04 3.01 9.42
C ASP A 77 -10.27 2.44 8.24
N GLN A 78 -10.56 1.18 7.88
CA GLN A 78 -9.90 0.54 6.75
C GLN A 78 -10.17 1.29 5.46
N ARG A 79 -11.42 1.71 5.25
CA ARG A 79 -11.79 2.43 4.02
C ARG A 79 -11.11 3.78 3.93
N VAL A 80 -11.09 4.52 5.02
CA VAL A 80 -10.43 5.83 5.05
C VAL A 80 -8.95 5.68 4.71
N LEU A 81 -8.29 4.70 5.32
CA LEU A 81 -6.87 4.49 5.07
C LEU A 81 -6.61 4.06 3.62
N LEU A 82 -7.38 3.08 3.13
CA LEU A 82 -7.17 2.58 1.77
C LEU A 82 -7.36 3.70 0.75
N ASP A 83 -8.40 4.52 0.92
CA ASP A 83 -8.64 5.62 0.00
C ASP A 83 -7.48 6.62 0.01
N ALA A 84 -6.92 6.91 1.19
CA ALA A 84 -5.78 7.81 1.30
C ALA A 84 -4.55 7.23 0.58
N LEU A 85 -4.33 5.92 0.70
CA LEU A 85 -3.19 5.27 0.05
C LEU A 85 -3.36 5.24 -1.46
N ILE A 86 -4.57 4.93 -1.93
CA ILE A 86 -4.85 4.91 -3.37
C ILE A 86 -4.57 6.28 -3.99
N GLY A 87 -4.83 7.35 -3.25
CA GLY A 87 -4.59 8.71 -3.74
C GLY A 87 -3.14 9.02 -4.06
N LEU A 88 -2.20 8.18 -3.61
CA LEU A 88 -0.78 8.37 -3.91
C LEU A 88 -0.39 7.78 -5.27
N PHE A 89 -1.29 7.07 -5.92
CA PHE A 89 -1.04 6.42 -7.23
C PHE A 89 -1.77 7.14 -8.40
#